data_74bba533481a3fc569faf7f368f58b39
#
_entry.id   74bba533481a3fc569faf7f368f58b39
#
_cell.length_a   1.000
_cell.length_b   1.000
_cell.length_c   1.000
_cell.angle_alpha   90.00
_cell.angle_beta   90.00
_cell.angle_gamma   90.00
#
_symmetry.space_group_name_H-M   'P 1'
#
loop_
_entity.id
_entity.type
_entity.pdbx_description
1 polymer ?
#
loop_
_entity_poly.entity_id
_entity_poly.type
_entity_poly.pdbx_seq_one_letter_code
_entity_poly.pdbx_strand_id
1 'polypeptide(L)'
;MNAFDAPRAERARTAFLRACRLDVETMKPGNVSIASAGHGMTSAQFIASAGTAAAGLFTPGARVGARILDAVRRTFDAVGCNTNLGIVLLAAPLCAALESFDASEPVDARRWHAATQRVLAELDIDDARLAYRAIALANPGGLGDAPEQPVHAPPTVSLRAAMALAADRDSIARQYENGFADIFDAGLDAAGAIGPATEHRAMLEAFLSFLATWPDSHIVRKQGAAVAQSVTRDAAMHRANWRAAGRPAASAALDAWDAGLKARGINPGTSADLAVATLFVALMTSSMNA
;
A
#
# COMPACT_ATOMS: atom_id res chain seq x y z
N MET A 1 0.37 -18.08 -24.22
CA MET A 1 -0.03 -16.87 -23.48
C MET A 1 -1.35 -17.22 -22.82
N ASN A 2 -1.32 -17.66 -21.56
CA ASN A 2 -2.57 -17.94 -20.82
C ASN A 2 -3.30 -16.62 -20.63
N ALA A 3 -4.54 -16.55 -21.14
CA ALA A 3 -5.40 -15.42 -20.83
C ALA A 3 -5.53 -15.35 -19.29
N PHE A 4 -5.33 -14.17 -18.71
CA PHE A 4 -5.59 -13.94 -17.30
C PHE A 4 -6.97 -14.52 -16.98
N ASP A 5 -7.03 -15.52 -16.12
CA ASP A 5 -8.28 -16.19 -15.79
C ASP A 5 -9.29 -15.17 -15.27
N ALA A 6 -10.35 -14.91 -16.05
CA ALA A 6 -11.32 -13.86 -15.76
C ALA A 6 -11.92 -13.99 -14.34
N PRO A 7 -12.27 -15.17 -13.82
CA PRO A 7 -12.72 -15.35 -12.44
C PRO A 7 -11.65 -14.96 -11.40
N ARG A 8 -10.36 -15.27 -11.63
CA ARG A 8 -9.28 -14.88 -10.71
C ARG A 8 -9.04 -13.38 -10.73
N ALA A 9 -9.04 -12.78 -11.93
CA ALA A 9 -8.91 -11.33 -12.07
C ALA A 9 -10.01 -10.59 -11.30
N GLU A 10 -11.25 -11.04 -11.42
CA GLU A 10 -12.39 -10.43 -10.72
C GLU A 10 -12.32 -10.65 -9.20
N ARG A 11 -11.91 -11.83 -8.75
CA ARG A 11 -11.65 -12.08 -7.33
C ARG A 11 -10.56 -11.16 -6.78
N ALA A 12 -9.45 -11.03 -7.50
CA ALA A 12 -8.34 -10.18 -7.09
C ALA A 12 -8.74 -8.70 -7.09
N ARG A 13 -9.50 -8.27 -8.10
CA ARG A 13 -10.08 -6.93 -8.15
C ARG A 13 -11.01 -6.66 -6.98
N THR A 14 -11.88 -7.61 -6.65
CA THR A 14 -12.80 -7.51 -5.50
C THR A 14 -12.01 -7.43 -4.19
N ALA A 15 -10.98 -8.26 -4.00
CA ALA A 15 -10.11 -8.23 -2.82
C ALA A 15 -9.36 -6.89 -2.69
N PHE A 16 -8.81 -6.37 -3.81
CA PHE A 16 -8.16 -5.06 -3.85
C PHE A 16 -9.12 -3.92 -3.45
N LEU A 17 -10.30 -3.87 -4.06
CA LEU A 17 -11.31 -2.86 -3.75
C LEU A 17 -11.80 -2.97 -2.31
N ARG A 18 -11.93 -4.20 -1.77
CA ARG A 18 -12.28 -4.41 -0.35
C ARG A 18 -11.17 -3.90 0.57
N ALA A 19 -9.90 -4.18 0.27
CA ALA A 19 -8.77 -3.66 1.04
C ALA A 19 -8.73 -2.13 1.06
N CYS A 20 -8.90 -1.48 -0.09
CA CYS A 20 -8.98 -0.02 -0.18
C CYS A 20 -10.20 0.57 0.57
N ARG A 21 -11.31 -0.15 0.59
CA ARG A 21 -12.49 0.26 1.33
C ARG A 21 -12.28 0.14 2.83
N LEU A 22 -11.66 -0.95 3.29
CA LEU A 22 -11.27 -1.14 4.68
C LEU A 22 -10.31 -0.05 5.17
N ASP A 23 -9.45 0.47 4.30
CA ASP A 23 -8.55 1.58 4.59
C ASP A 23 -9.30 2.81 5.14
N VAL A 24 -10.39 3.21 4.48
CA VAL A 24 -11.18 4.37 4.91
C VAL A 24 -12.28 4.03 5.91
N GLU A 25 -12.75 2.80 5.96
CA GLU A 25 -13.75 2.34 6.95
C GLU A 25 -13.13 2.10 8.33
N THR A 26 -11.83 1.83 8.40
CA THR A 26 -11.12 1.56 9.65
C THR A 26 -10.46 2.83 10.16
N MET A 27 -10.75 3.23 11.40
CA MET A 27 -10.04 4.31 12.05
C MET A 27 -8.59 3.88 12.30
N LYS A 28 -7.66 4.60 11.67
CA LYS A 28 -6.21 4.44 11.82
C LYS A 28 -5.64 5.77 12.30
N PRO A 29 -5.01 5.84 13.50
CA PRO A 29 -4.57 7.10 14.08
C PRO A 29 -3.74 7.96 13.13
N GLY A 30 -4.17 9.21 12.92
CA GLY A 30 -3.55 10.18 12.02
C GLY A 30 -3.94 10.06 10.55
N ASN A 31 -4.56 8.96 10.12
CA ASN A 31 -4.94 8.73 8.73
C ASN A 31 -6.41 9.08 8.46
N VAL A 32 -6.78 9.30 7.18
CA VAL A 32 -8.15 9.62 6.78
C VAL A 32 -9.06 8.41 6.98
N SER A 33 -10.23 8.62 7.54
CA SER A 33 -11.29 7.61 7.62
C SER A 33 -12.68 8.23 7.45
N ILE A 34 -13.71 7.40 7.28
CA ILE A 34 -15.11 7.86 7.21
C ILE A 34 -15.51 8.60 8.48
N ALA A 35 -15.09 8.08 9.64
CA ALA A 35 -15.41 8.67 10.95
C ALA A 35 -14.58 9.91 11.27
N SER A 36 -13.41 10.09 10.63
CA SER A 36 -12.45 11.13 10.95
C SER A 36 -11.72 11.60 9.70
N ALA A 37 -12.24 12.68 9.09
CA ALA A 37 -11.61 13.34 7.94
C ALA A 37 -10.27 13.99 8.34
N GLY A 38 -9.40 14.24 7.37
CA GLY A 38 -8.13 14.91 7.63
C GLY A 38 -7.37 15.24 6.34
N HIS A 39 -6.37 16.11 6.49
CA HIS A 39 -5.40 16.42 5.42
C HIS A 39 -6.02 16.97 4.12
N GLY A 40 -7.22 17.59 4.19
CA GLY A 40 -7.89 18.16 3.02
C GLY A 40 -8.49 17.13 2.04
N MET A 41 -8.55 15.86 2.43
CA MET A 41 -9.08 14.77 1.61
C MET A 41 -10.29 14.12 2.27
N THR A 42 -11.17 13.55 1.45
CA THR A 42 -12.38 12.85 1.90
C THR A 42 -12.29 11.35 1.59
N SER A 43 -12.94 10.52 2.42
CA SER A 43 -13.06 9.08 2.17
C SER A 43 -13.68 8.76 0.81
N ALA A 44 -14.60 9.60 0.32
CA ALA A 44 -15.21 9.45 -1.01
C ALA A 44 -14.16 9.55 -2.14
N GLN A 45 -13.18 10.47 -2.02
CA GLN A 45 -12.08 10.56 -3.00
C GLN A 45 -11.23 9.28 -3.01
N PHE A 46 -10.91 8.71 -1.84
CA PHE A 46 -10.16 7.44 -1.75
C PHE A 46 -10.93 6.27 -2.38
N ILE A 47 -12.24 6.16 -2.14
CA ILE A 47 -13.08 5.11 -2.75
C ILE A 47 -13.15 5.28 -4.27
N ALA A 48 -13.37 6.50 -4.76
CA ALA A 48 -13.40 6.79 -6.19
C ALA A 48 -12.04 6.48 -6.85
N SER A 49 -10.94 6.87 -6.21
CA SER A 49 -9.58 6.58 -6.65
C SER A 49 -9.30 5.09 -6.78
N ALA A 50 -9.68 4.30 -5.78
CA ALA A 50 -9.53 2.85 -5.81
C ALA A 50 -10.30 2.23 -6.98
N GLY A 51 -11.55 2.65 -7.18
CA GLY A 51 -12.40 2.17 -8.27
C GLY A 51 -11.81 2.42 -9.66
N THR A 52 -11.27 3.62 -9.89
CA THR A 52 -10.66 4.00 -11.18
C THR A 52 -9.28 3.39 -11.36
N ALA A 53 -8.44 3.36 -10.32
CA ALA A 53 -7.13 2.74 -10.34
C ALA A 53 -7.18 1.25 -10.66
N ALA A 54 -8.19 0.54 -10.15
CA ALA A 54 -8.38 -0.89 -10.41
C ALA A 54 -8.44 -1.21 -11.91
N ALA A 55 -9.04 -0.35 -12.74
CA ALA A 55 -9.07 -0.56 -14.19
C ALA A 55 -7.67 -0.62 -14.82
N GLY A 56 -6.75 0.25 -14.38
CA GLY A 56 -5.36 0.23 -14.84
C GLY A 56 -4.55 -0.92 -14.26
N LEU A 57 -4.71 -1.19 -12.96
CA LEU A 57 -3.99 -2.25 -12.25
C LEU A 57 -4.28 -3.65 -12.80
N PHE A 58 -5.53 -3.93 -13.19
CA PHE A 58 -5.98 -5.24 -13.65
C PHE A 58 -6.05 -5.36 -15.19
N THR A 59 -5.35 -4.49 -15.94
CA THR A 59 -5.23 -4.62 -17.40
C THR A 59 -4.43 -5.88 -17.75
N PRO A 60 -5.01 -6.87 -18.45
CA PRO A 60 -4.34 -8.14 -18.74
C PRO A 60 -3.07 -7.94 -19.58
N GLY A 61 -1.98 -8.63 -19.22
CA GLY A 61 -0.71 -8.61 -19.93
C GLY A 61 0.07 -7.30 -19.87
N ALA A 62 -0.44 -6.29 -19.15
CA ALA A 62 0.23 -5.02 -19.06
C ALA A 62 1.50 -5.12 -18.17
N ARG A 63 2.56 -4.43 -18.55
CA ARG A 63 3.78 -4.27 -17.76
C ARG A 63 3.48 -3.54 -16.44
N VAL A 64 4.28 -3.77 -15.41
CA VAL A 64 4.12 -3.12 -14.10
C VAL A 64 4.12 -1.60 -14.22
N GLY A 65 5.07 -1.01 -14.94
CA GLY A 65 5.12 0.44 -15.14
C GLY A 65 3.89 0.99 -15.85
N ALA A 66 3.32 0.25 -16.82
CA ALA A 66 2.11 0.66 -17.53
C ALA A 66 0.88 0.61 -16.60
N ARG A 67 0.76 -0.42 -15.76
CA ARG A 67 -0.30 -0.51 -14.72
C ARG A 67 -0.23 0.68 -13.76
N ILE A 68 0.98 1.02 -13.29
CA ILE A 68 1.20 2.16 -12.40
C ILE A 68 0.76 3.47 -13.08
N LEU A 69 1.23 3.73 -14.30
CA LEU A 69 0.93 4.97 -14.99
C LEU A 69 -0.55 5.12 -15.31
N ASP A 70 -1.20 4.06 -15.82
CA ASP A 70 -2.63 4.11 -16.16
C ASP A 70 -3.49 4.27 -14.90
N ALA A 71 -3.20 3.55 -13.82
CA ALA A 71 -3.92 3.67 -12.55
C ALA A 71 -3.80 5.08 -11.95
N VAL A 72 -2.60 5.68 -11.95
CA VAL A 72 -2.39 7.04 -11.44
C VAL A 72 -3.09 8.09 -12.30
N ARG A 73 -3.05 7.96 -13.64
CA ARG A 73 -3.78 8.86 -14.54
C ARG A 73 -5.27 8.82 -14.27
N ARG A 74 -5.87 7.63 -14.23
CA ARG A 74 -7.30 7.46 -13.94
C ARG A 74 -7.68 8.03 -12.58
N THR A 75 -6.83 7.86 -11.57
CA THR A 75 -7.03 8.51 -10.27
C THR A 75 -7.03 10.02 -10.40
N PHE A 76 -6.02 10.59 -11.06
CA PHE A 76 -5.90 12.03 -11.22
C PHE A 76 -7.07 12.62 -12.00
N ASP A 77 -7.50 11.97 -13.09
CA ASP A 77 -8.64 12.38 -13.89
C ASP A 77 -9.96 12.35 -13.08
N ALA A 78 -10.09 11.42 -12.14
CA ALA A 78 -11.31 11.25 -11.37
C ALA A 78 -11.40 12.19 -10.15
N VAL A 79 -10.28 12.45 -9.45
CA VAL A 79 -10.31 13.18 -8.16
C VAL A 79 -9.38 14.40 -8.10
N GLY A 80 -8.56 14.65 -9.12
CA GLY A 80 -7.72 15.84 -9.25
C GLY A 80 -6.52 15.92 -8.30
N CYS A 81 -6.24 14.87 -7.53
CA CYS A 81 -5.14 14.84 -6.58
C CYS A 81 -4.59 13.43 -6.36
N ASN A 82 -3.43 13.36 -5.71
CA ASN A 82 -2.82 12.10 -5.32
C ASN A 82 -3.43 11.60 -4.00
N THR A 83 -4.17 10.49 -4.07
CA THR A 83 -4.77 9.82 -2.91
C THR A 83 -4.23 8.41 -2.69
N ASN A 84 -3.59 7.78 -3.69
CA ASN A 84 -3.31 6.35 -3.66
C ASN A 84 -2.03 5.93 -4.40
N LEU A 85 -1.08 6.83 -4.66
CA LEU A 85 0.16 6.47 -5.37
C LEU A 85 0.89 5.30 -4.73
N GLY A 86 1.02 5.31 -3.40
CA GLY A 86 1.71 4.23 -2.69
C GLY A 86 0.99 2.89 -2.83
N ILE A 87 -0.34 2.89 -2.70
CA ILE A 87 -1.18 1.69 -2.94
C ILE A 87 -0.98 1.17 -4.37
N VAL A 88 -0.98 2.06 -5.38
CA VAL A 88 -0.78 1.69 -6.79
C VAL A 88 0.60 1.11 -7.03
N LEU A 89 1.66 1.72 -6.48
CA LEU A 89 3.03 1.21 -6.57
C LEU A 89 3.15 -0.19 -5.96
N LEU A 90 2.50 -0.46 -4.84
CA LEU A 90 2.50 -1.77 -4.20
C LEU A 90 1.62 -2.78 -4.92
N ALA A 91 0.44 -2.39 -5.37
CA ALA A 91 -0.50 -3.32 -6.00
C ALA A 91 -0.09 -3.75 -7.42
N ALA A 92 0.60 -2.91 -8.19
CA ALA A 92 0.92 -3.22 -9.58
C ALA A 92 1.79 -4.48 -9.76
N PRO A 93 2.90 -4.70 -9.01
CA PRO A 93 3.66 -5.96 -9.06
C PRO A 93 2.84 -7.16 -8.56
N LEU A 94 2.02 -6.97 -7.52
CA LEU A 94 1.14 -8.03 -7.00
C LEU A 94 0.12 -8.47 -8.05
N CYS A 95 -0.51 -7.53 -8.75
CA CYS A 95 -1.46 -7.83 -9.84
C CYS A 95 -0.76 -8.55 -11.00
N ALA A 96 0.41 -8.09 -11.42
CA ALA A 96 1.18 -8.74 -12.50
C ALA A 96 1.58 -10.17 -12.12
N ALA A 97 1.96 -10.42 -10.87
CA ALA A 97 2.34 -11.73 -10.38
C ALA A 97 1.18 -12.75 -10.43
N LEU A 98 -0.07 -12.32 -10.28
CA LEU A 98 -1.24 -13.20 -10.38
C LEU A 98 -1.44 -13.79 -11.79
N GLU A 99 -0.92 -13.15 -12.82
CA GLU A 99 -1.02 -13.64 -14.20
C GLU A 99 -0.13 -14.85 -14.50
N SER A 100 0.82 -15.15 -13.61
CA SER A 100 1.70 -16.32 -13.75
C SER A 100 1.08 -17.63 -13.26
N PHE A 101 -0.10 -17.58 -12.64
CA PHE A 101 -0.79 -18.76 -12.13
C PHE A 101 -1.74 -19.33 -13.18
N ASP A 102 -1.72 -20.66 -13.36
CA ASP A 102 -2.71 -21.37 -14.19
C ASP A 102 -4.12 -21.27 -13.57
N ALA A 103 -5.16 -21.36 -14.41
CA ALA A 103 -6.57 -21.17 -13.99
C ALA A 103 -6.97 -22.08 -12.81
N SER A 104 -6.51 -23.33 -12.80
CA SER A 104 -6.80 -24.33 -11.76
C SER A 104 -5.88 -24.23 -10.53
N GLU A 105 -4.87 -23.37 -10.57
CA GLU A 105 -3.83 -23.32 -9.56
C GLU A 105 -4.27 -22.45 -8.38
N PRO A 106 -4.21 -22.96 -7.12
CA PRO A 106 -4.53 -22.14 -5.96
C PRO A 106 -3.48 -21.05 -5.74
N VAL A 107 -3.95 -19.87 -5.37
CA VAL A 107 -3.09 -18.73 -4.98
C VAL A 107 -2.97 -18.72 -3.47
N ASP A 108 -1.89 -19.33 -2.95
CA ASP A 108 -1.48 -19.15 -1.57
C ASP A 108 -0.42 -18.04 -1.43
N ALA A 109 -0.23 -17.53 -0.22
CA ALA A 109 0.66 -16.40 0.06
C ALA A 109 2.12 -16.69 -0.36
N ARG A 110 2.63 -17.90 -0.09
CA ARG A 110 4.02 -18.28 -0.39
C ARG A 110 4.27 -18.29 -1.90
N ARG A 111 3.36 -18.89 -2.67
CA ARG A 111 3.46 -18.96 -4.13
C ARG A 111 3.32 -17.58 -4.76
N TRP A 112 2.40 -16.76 -4.22
CA TRP A 112 2.23 -15.40 -4.72
C TRP A 112 3.46 -14.54 -4.40
N HIS A 113 4.05 -14.67 -3.21
CA HIS A 113 5.32 -14.02 -2.89
C HIS A 113 6.42 -14.38 -3.89
N ALA A 114 6.63 -15.68 -4.14
CA ALA A 114 7.62 -16.15 -5.12
C ALA A 114 7.34 -15.62 -6.55
N ALA A 115 6.07 -15.55 -6.95
CA ALA A 115 5.68 -14.96 -8.23
C ALA A 115 5.97 -13.45 -8.28
N THR A 116 5.68 -12.72 -7.20
CA THR A 116 5.99 -11.29 -7.06
C THR A 116 7.50 -11.04 -7.17
N GLN A 117 8.32 -11.85 -6.53
CA GLN A 117 9.78 -11.75 -6.63
C GLN A 117 10.29 -11.94 -8.08
N ARG A 118 9.68 -12.87 -8.84
CA ARG A 118 10.02 -13.04 -10.27
C ARG A 118 9.65 -11.80 -11.08
N VAL A 119 8.44 -11.26 -10.89
CA VAL A 119 8.02 -10.00 -11.54
C VAL A 119 8.99 -8.86 -11.23
N LEU A 120 9.40 -8.72 -9.97
CA LEU A 120 10.36 -7.68 -9.58
C LEU A 120 11.76 -7.86 -10.22
N ALA A 121 12.18 -9.10 -10.45
CA ALA A 121 13.44 -9.40 -11.12
C ALA A 121 13.42 -9.07 -12.62
N GLU A 122 12.26 -9.09 -13.25
CA GLU A 122 12.04 -8.80 -14.67
C GLU A 122 11.80 -7.30 -14.97
N LEU A 123 11.64 -6.47 -13.93
CA LEU A 123 11.44 -5.03 -14.12
C LEU A 123 12.64 -4.39 -14.82
N ASP A 124 12.37 -3.63 -15.86
CA ASP A 124 13.41 -2.98 -16.68
C ASP A 124 13.33 -1.43 -16.62
N ILE A 125 14.09 -0.79 -17.51
CA ILE A 125 14.16 0.66 -17.61
C ILE A 125 12.87 1.28 -18.17
N ASP A 126 12.10 0.55 -18.97
CA ASP A 126 10.82 1.06 -19.49
C ASP A 126 9.75 1.05 -18.39
N ASP A 127 9.77 0.08 -17.46
CA ASP A 127 8.95 0.14 -16.25
C ASP A 127 9.33 1.35 -15.39
N ALA A 128 10.64 1.63 -15.25
CA ALA A 128 11.09 2.82 -14.53
C ALA A 128 10.60 4.12 -15.17
N ARG A 129 10.70 4.25 -16.51
CA ARG A 129 10.24 5.44 -17.25
C ARG A 129 8.74 5.70 -17.03
N LEU A 130 7.93 4.65 -17.05
CA LEU A 130 6.48 4.76 -16.84
C LEU A 130 6.13 5.08 -15.39
N ALA A 131 6.79 4.42 -14.43
CA ALA A 131 6.61 4.68 -13.01
C ALA A 131 7.04 6.12 -12.62
N TYR A 132 8.16 6.62 -13.17
CA TYR A 132 8.60 8.00 -12.95
C TYR A 132 7.58 9.02 -13.47
N ARG A 133 7.00 8.78 -14.63
CA ARG A 133 5.92 9.62 -15.16
C ARG A 133 4.68 9.61 -14.26
N ALA A 134 4.36 8.46 -13.67
CA ALA A 134 3.26 8.34 -12.72
C ALA A 134 3.54 9.10 -11.43
N ILE A 135 4.75 8.96 -10.87
CA ILE A 135 5.17 9.66 -9.66
C ILE A 135 5.19 11.18 -9.89
N ALA A 136 5.72 11.63 -11.02
CA ALA A 136 5.72 13.05 -11.38
C ALA A 136 4.29 13.61 -11.53
N LEU A 137 3.37 12.86 -12.14
CA LEU A 137 1.95 13.24 -12.26
C LEU A 137 1.27 13.33 -10.90
N ALA A 138 1.50 12.35 -10.03
CA ALA A 138 0.94 12.32 -8.68
C ALA A 138 1.52 13.44 -7.79
N ASN A 139 2.71 13.94 -8.13
CA ASN A 139 3.42 15.01 -7.45
C ASN A 139 3.36 14.90 -5.91
N PRO A 140 3.79 13.78 -5.32
CA PRO A 140 3.74 13.60 -3.88
C PRO A 140 4.70 14.61 -3.22
N GLY A 141 4.15 15.52 -2.41
CA GLY A 141 4.95 16.56 -1.77
C GLY A 141 6.10 15.99 -0.94
N GLY A 142 7.28 16.63 -1.00
CA GLY A 142 8.44 16.27 -0.18
C GLY A 142 9.22 15.05 -0.66
N LEU A 143 9.15 14.67 -1.93
CA LEU A 143 9.98 13.58 -2.50
C LEU A 143 11.48 13.82 -2.31
N GLY A 144 11.92 15.08 -2.19
CA GLY A 144 13.34 15.44 -2.17
C GLY A 144 14.02 15.12 -3.52
N ASP A 145 15.24 15.59 -3.67
CA ASP A 145 16.08 15.17 -4.77
C ASP A 145 16.77 13.85 -4.39
N ALA A 146 16.57 12.80 -5.19
CA ALA A 146 17.46 11.66 -5.22
C ALA A 146 18.58 12.02 -6.21
N PRO A 147 19.79 12.38 -5.75
CA PRO A 147 20.82 12.94 -6.65
C PRO A 147 21.18 11.98 -7.78
N GLU A 148 21.08 10.68 -7.54
CA GLU A 148 21.49 9.63 -8.46
C GLU A 148 20.41 9.27 -9.48
N GLN A 149 19.11 9.35 -9.11
CA GLN A 149 17.98 9.03 -9.98
C GLN A 149 16.79 9.96 -9.67
N PRO A 150 16.88 11.25 -10.02
CA PRO A 150 15.79 12.20 -9.73
C PRO A 150 14.56 11.86 -10.58
N VAL A 151 13.39 11.86 -9.98
CA VAL A 151 12.10 11.50 -10.62
C VAL A 151 11.77 12.38 -11.83
N HIS A 152 12.32 13.60 -11.87
CA HIS A 152 12.12 14.56 -12.99
C HIS A 152 13.10 14.37 -14.15
N ALA A 153 14.08 13.45 -14.03
CA ALA A 153 15.00 13.07 -15.09
C ALA A 153 14.67 11.66 -15.61
N PRO A 154 15.00 11.36 -16.89
CA PRO A 154 14.85 10.00 -17.40
C PRO A 154 15.67 9.01 -16.56
N PRO A 155 15.08 7.88 -16.10
CA PRO A 155 15.84 6.87 -15.37
C PRO A 155 16.87 6.21 -16.27
N THR A 156 18.02 5.85 -15.69
CA THR A 156 19.12 5.14 -16.37
C THR A 156 19.25 3.69 -15.92
N VAL A 157 18.44 3.27 -14.95
CA VAL A 157 18.43 1.93 -14.39
C VAL A 157 17.02 1.33 -14.39
N SER A 158 16.90 0.04 -14.11
CA SER A 158 15.59 -0.62 -13.98
C SER A 158 14.77 -0.04 -12.82
N LEU A 159 13.44 -0.25 -12.84
CA LEU A 159 12.58 0.24 -11.76
C LEU A 159 13.01 -0.32 -10.39
N ARG A 160 13.34 -1.61 -10.32
CA ARG A 160 13.80 -2.22 -9.07
C ARG A 160 15.10 -1.56 -8.56
N ALA A 161 16.05 -1.33 -9.44
CA ALA A 161 17.32 -0.68 -9.06
C ALA A 161 17.10 0.77 -8.63
N ALA A 162 16.23 1.51 -9.30
CA ALA A 162 15.88 2.87 -8.91
C ALA A 162 15.20 2.92 -7.52
N MET A 163 14.29 1.99 -7.24
CA MET A 163 13.65 1.88 -5.93
C MET A 163 14.65 1.49 -4.84
N ALA A 164 15.60 0.58 -5.11
CA ALA A 164 16.64 0.20 -4.14
C ALA A 164 17.46 1.40 -3.64
N LEU A 165 17.72 2.41 -4.49
CA LEU A 165 18.40 3.66 -4.09
C LEU A 165 17.59 4.51 -3.08
N ALA A 166 16.31 4.26 -2.94
CA ALA A 166 15.43 4.96 -2.00
C ALA A 166 14.99 4.09 -0.81
N ALA A 167 15.37 2.82 -0.75
CA ALA A 167 14.87 1.83 0.21
C ALA A 167 15.13 2.19 1.68
N ASP A 168 16.23 2.86 1.97
CA ASP A 168 16.58 3.29 3.33
C ASP A 168 15.67 4.41 3.88
N ARG A 169 15.03 5.18 2.98
CA ARG A 169 14.21 6.34 3.34
C ARG A 169 12.75 6.23 2.96
N ASP A 170 12.39 5.23 2.16
CA ASP A 170 11.01 5.01 1.69
C ASP A 170 10.61 3.55 1.78
N SER A 171 9.63 3.25 2.64
CA SER A 171 9.19 1.88 2.91
C SER A 171 8.46 1.23 1.73
N ILE A 172 7.92 1.99 0.77
CA ILE A 172 7.38 1.44 -0.48
C ILE A 172 8.53 1.01 -1.39
N ALA A 173 9.53 1.87 -1.56
CA ALA A 173 10.73 1.56 -2.32
C ALA A 173 11.47 0.33 -1.74
N ARG A 174 11.50 0.22 -0.41
CA ARG A 174 12.04 -0.95 0.30
C ARG A 174 11.35 -2.25 -0.07
N GLN A 175 10.03 -2.25 -0.35
CA GLN A 175 9.35 -3.48 -0.81
C GLN A 175 9.92 -3.97 -2.14
N TYR A 176 10.25 -3.08 -3.07
CA TYR A 176 10.89 -3.47 -4.33
C TYR A 176 12.29 -4.04 -4.12
N GLU A 177 13.04 -3.50 -3.18
CA GLU A 177 14.39 -3.97 -2.85
C GLU A 177 14.33 -5.35 -2.17
N ASN A 178 13.53 -5.51 -1.10
CA ASN A 178 13.46 -6.72 -0.29
C ASN A 178 12.52 -7.81 -0.84
N GLY A 179 11.94 -7.61 -2.03
CA GLY A 179 11.04 -8.57 -2.66
C GLY A 179 9.67 -8.70 -2.00
N PHE A 180 9.14 -7.61 -1.41
CA PHE A 180 7.86 -7.57 -0.68
C PHE A 180 7.83 -8.40 0.61
N ALA A 181 8.99 -8.72 1.19
CA ALA A 181 9.08 -9.53 2.40
C ALA A 181 8.27 -8.94 3.56
N ASP A 182 8.31 -7.61 3.78
CA ASP A 182 7.59 -7.02 4.90
C ASP A 182 6.07 -7.21 4.79
N ILE A 183 5.51 -7.20 3.57
CA ILE A 183 4.07 -7.43 3.32
C ILE A 183 3.72 -8.91 3.54
N PHE A 184 4.50 -9.84 2.93
CA PHE A 184 4.18 -11.27 2.96
C PHE A 184 4.52 -11.95 4.28
N ASP A 185 5.48 -11.42 5.04
CA ASP A 185 5.87 -11.97 6.34
C ASP A 185 5.22 -11.17 7.49
N ALA A 186 5.84 -10.07 7.92
CA ALA A 186 5.39 -9.30 9.09
C ALA A 186 3.98 -8.72 8.94
N GLY A 187 3.59 -8.32 7.74
CA GLY A 187 2.26 -7.78 7.44
C GLY A 187 1.18 -8.85 7.58
N LEU A 188 1.35 -10.01 6.93
CA LEU A 188 0.38 -11.11 7.03
C LEU A 188 0.31 -11.69 8.44
N ASP A 189 1.45 -11.83 9.13
CA ASP A 189 1.48 -12.27 10.53
C ASP A 189 0.68 -11.32 11.44
N ALA A 190 0.83 -10.01 11.21
CA ALA A 190 0.08 -9.02 11.96
C ALA A 190 -1.42 -9.07 11.63
N ALA A 191 -1.80 -9.14 10.36
CA ALA A 191 -3.20 -9.23 9.94
C ALA A 191 -3.88 -10.48 10.49
N GLY A 192 -3.17 -11.60 10.54
CA GLY A 192 -3.69 -12.88 11.02
C GLY A 192 -4.80 -13.44 10.12
N ALA A 193 -5.63 -14.32 10.67
CA ALA A 193 -6.76 -14.88 9.95
C ALA A 193 -7.83 -13.81 9.70
N ILE A 194 -8.22 -13.65 8.43
CA ILE A 194 -9.20 -12.66 8.00
C ILE A 194 -10.55 -13.33 7.70
N GLY A 195 -11.60 -12.73 8.22
CA GLY A 195 -12.99 -13.04 7.92
C GLY A 195 -13.86 -11.82 8.18
N PRO A 196 -15.15 -11.83 7.80
CA PRO A 196 -16.02 -10.64 7.86
C PRO A 196 -16.04 -9.94 9.23
N ALA A 197 -15.92 -10.68 10.32
CA ALA A 197 -15.89 -10.12 11.68
C ALA A 197 -14.51 -9.58 12.12
N THR A 198 -13.44 -9.84 11.36
CA THR A 198 -12.05 -9.53 11.77
C THR A 198 -11.33 -8.57 10.83
N GLU A 199 -11.91 -8.22 9.69
CA GLU A 199 -11.26 -7.40 8.65
C GLU A 199 -10.79 -6.03 9.17
N HIS A 200 -11.62 -5.30 9.90
CA HIS A 200 -11.24 -3.99 10.48
C HIS A 200 -10.11 -4.13 11.50
N ARG A 201 -10.16 -5.18 12.33
CA ARG A 201 -9.08 -5.46 13.28
C ARG A 201 -7.79 -5.82 12.56
N ALA A 202 -7.86 -6.62 11.50
CA ALA A 202 -6.69 -6.97 10.69
C ALA A 202 -6.06 -5.74 10.01
N MET A 203 -6.88 -4.83 9.46
CA MET A 203 -6.43 -3.56 8.90
C MET A 203 -5.70 -2.70 9.94
N LEU A 204 -6.30 -2.50 11.12
CA LEU A 204 -5.70 -1.71 12.19
C LEU A 204 -4.42 -2.34 12.71
N GLU A 205 -4.39 -3.67 12.88
CA GLU A 205 -3.22 -4.39 13.37
C GLU A 205 -2.05 -4.32 12.37
N ALA A 206 -2.30 -4.51 11.07
CA ALA A 206 -1.30 -4.36 10.02
C ALA A 206 -0.74 -2.92 9.99
N PHE A 207 -1.62 -1.92 10.00
CA PHE A 207 -1.23 -0.51 10.07
C PHE A 207 -0.35 -0.20 11.29
N LEU A 208 -0.78 -0.57 12.49
CA LEU A 208 -0.02 -0.35 13.72
C LEU A 208 1.30 -1.13 13.73
N SER A 209 1.34 -2.31 13.09
CA SER A 209 2.56 -3.10 12.95
C SER A 209 3.62 -2.37 12.16
N PHE A 210 3.26 -1.87 10.97
CA PHE A 210 4.19 -1.11 10.13
C PHE A 210 4.64 0.18 10.82
N LEU A 211 3.69 0.97 11.35
CA LEU A 211 3.98 2.23 12.00
C LEU A 211 4.85 2.09 13.26
N ALA A 212 4.70 0.98 14.00
CA ALA A 212 5.49 0.67 15.19
C ALA A 212 6.89 0.12 14.87
N THR A 213 7.13 -0.31 13.64
CA THR A 213 8.40 -0.94 13.25
C THR A 213 9.34 0.03 12.52
N TRP A 214 8.79 0.87 11.64
CA TRP A 214 9.60 1.80 10.83
C TRP A 214 9.04 3.22 10.89
N PRO A 215 9.92 4.24 10.90
CA PRO A 215 9.50 5.63 10.71
C PRO A 215 8.73 5.76 9.39
N ASP A 216 7.48 6.23 9.47
CA ASP A 216 6.64 6.38 8.29
C ASP A 216 7.24 7.36 7.28
N SER A 217 7.42 6.93 6.05
CA SER A 217 8.11 7.70 5.01
C SER A 217 7.35 8.97 4.63
N HIS A 218 6.02 8.96 4.70
CA HIS A 218 5.22 10.17 4.46
C HIS A 218 5.46 11.21 5.56
N ILE A 219 5.54 10.78 6.82
CA ILE A 219 5.86 11.68 7.95
C ILE A 219 7.28 12.19 7.81
N VAL A 220 8.25 11.33 7.47
CA VAL A 220 9.65 11.75 7.24
C VAL A 220 9.73 12.86 6.20
N ARG A 221 9.06 12.69 5.07
CA ARG A 221 9.05 13.67 3.97
C ARG A 221 8.40 15.00 4.35
N LYS A 222 7.35 14.97 5.15
CA LYS A 222 6.55 16.16 5.48
C LYS A 222 7.02 16.88 6.73
N GLN A 223 7.54 16.17 7.72
CA GLN A 223 7.79 16.70 9.06
C GLN A 223 9.17 16.31 9.63
N GLY A 224 9.95 15.52 8.89
CA GLY A 224 11.29 15.12 9.27
C GLY A 224 11.37 13.84 10.09
N ALA A 225 12.58 13.26 10.13
CA ALA A 225 12.85 11.97 10.73
C ALA A 225 12.57 11.93 12.24
N ALA A 226 12.85 13.01 12.97
CA ALA A 226 12.64 13.07 14.44
C ALA A 226 11.15 12.90 14.80
N VAL A 227 10.25 13.56 14.04
CA VAL A 227 8.80 13.42 14.23
C VAL A 227 8.36 11.99 13.90
N ALA A 228 8.80 11.44 12.78
CA ALA A 228 8.46 10.08 12.38
C ALA A 228 8.90 9.05 13.44
N GLN A 229 10.12 9.16 13.95
CA GLN A 229 10.65 8.30 15.02
C GLN A 229 9.83 8.43 16.32
N SER A 230 9.38 9.64 16.67
CA SER A 230 8.50 9.81 17.83
C SER A 230 7.18 9.07 17.64
N VAL A 231 6.55 9.25 16.48
CA VAL A 231 5.29 8.56 16.13
C VAL A 231 5.47 7.03 16.15
N THR A 232 6.60 6.51 15.67
CA THR A 232 6.91 5.07 15.71
C THR A 232 6.97 4.54 17.14
N ARG A 233 7.63 5.26 18.07
CA ARG A 233 7.65 4.87 19.50
C ARG A 233 6.24 4.91 20.13
N ASP A 234 5.47 5.96 19.83
CA ASP A 234 4.11 6.09 20.31
C ASP A 234 3.22 4.96 19.77
N ALA A 235 3.38 4.62 18.47
CA ALA A 235 2.68 3.51 17.83
C ALA A 235 2.97 2.16 18.51
N ALA A 236 4.24 1.90 18.86
CA ALA A 236 4.62 0.67 19.55
C ALA A 236 3.92 0.56 20.92
N MET A 237 3.87 1.65 21.68
CA MET A 237 3.16 1.70 22.97
C MET A 237 1.65 1.51 22.80
N HIS A 238 1.03 2.26 21.89
CA HIS A 238 -0.41 2.16 21.64
C HIS A 238 -0.82 0.77 21.14
N ARG A 239 -0.04 0.18 20.23
CA ARG A 239 -0.26 -1.18 19.75
C ARG A 239 -0.20 -2.21 20.87
N ALA A 240 0.82 -2.13 21.75
CA ALA A 240 0.97 -3.03 22.90
C ALA A 240 -0.22 -2.93 23.86
N ASN A 241 -0.64 -1.72 24.20
CA ASN A 241 -1.79 -1.45 25.08
C ASN A 241 -3.11 -1.95 24.47
N TRP A 242 -3.33 -1.69 23.18
CA TRP A 242 -4.53 -2.14 22.47
C TRP A 242 -4.60 -3.68 22.38
N ARG A 243 -3.46 -4.34 22.17
CA ARG A 243 -3.37 -5.81 22.21
C ARG A 243 -3.65 -6.37 23.61
N ALA A 244 -3.06 -5.78 24.65
CA ALA A 244 -3.28 -6.16 26.04
C ALA A 244 -4.75 -6.01 26.48
N ALA A 245 -5.46 -5.03 25.93
CA ALA A 245 -6.89 -4.82 26.12
C ALA A 245 -7.79 -5.76 25.30
N GLY A 246 -7.23 -6.74 24.59
CA GLY A 246 -7.98 -7.70 23.78
C GLY A 246 -8.38 -7.18 22.39
N ARG A 247 -7.74 -6.15 21.90
CA ARG A 247 -8.00 -5.54 20.58
C ARG A 247 -9.46 -5.08 20.40
N PRO A 248 -9.98 -4.21 21.28
CA PRO A 248 -11.37 -3.72 21.18
C PRO A 248 -11.60 -2.98 19.88
N ALA A 249 -12.84 -3.06 19.36
CA ALA A 249 -13.25 -2.33 18.16
C ALA A 249 -13.25 -0.81 18.34
N ALA A 250 -13.53 -0.33 19.56
CA ALA A 250 -13.43 1.07 19.95
C ALA A 250 -12.36 1.24 21.04
N SER A 251 -11.54 2.29 20.94
CA SER A 251 -10.47 2.57 21.88
C SER A 251 -10.29 4.08 22.07
N ALA A 252 -10.75 4.60 23.20
CA ALA A 252 -10.60 6.01 23.53
C ALA A 252 -9.13 6.50 23.49
N ALA A 253 -8.17 5.61 23.78
CA ALA A 253 -6.75 5.95 23.70
C ALA A 253 -6.28 6.12 22.24
N LEU A 254 -6.76 5.28 21.31
CA LEU A 254 -6.46 5.42 19.89
C LEU A 254 -7.19 6.64 19.29
N ASP A 255 -8.43 6.91 19.71
CA ASP A 255 -9.20 8.08 19.26
C ASP A 255 -8.52 9.39 19.69
N ALA A 256 -8.05 9.46 20.94
CA ALA A 256 -7.30 10.62 21.44
C ALA A 256 -5.96 10.79 20.69
N TRP A 257 -5.28 9.71 20.37
CA TRP A 257 -4.04 9.74 19.60
C TRP A 257 -4.29 10.17 18.16
N ASP A 258 -5.37 9.67 17.51
CA ASP A 258 -5.81 10.12 16.17
C ASP A 258 -6.01 11.64 16.13
N ALA A 259 -6.78 12.18 17.08
CA ALA A 259 -7.04 13.61 17.19
C ALA A 259 -5.74 14.41 17.38
N GLY A 260 -4.83 13.92 18.22
CA GLY A 260 -3.52 14.55 18.47
C GLY A 260 -2.60 14.55 17.24
N LEU A 261 -2.56 13.47 16.46
CA LEU A 261 -1.80 13.41 15.21
C LEU A 261 -2.39 14.37 14.16
N LYS A 262 -3.70 14.34 13.96
CA LYS A 262 -4.40 15.20 12.98
C LYS A 262 -4.27 16.69 13.31
N ALA A 263 -4.38 17.07 14.59
CA ALA A 263 -4.16 18.45 15.03
C ALA A 263 -2.75 18.97 14.70
N ARG A 264 -1.77 18.08 14.61
CA ARG A 264 -0.39 18.37 14.21
C ARG A 264 -0.12 18.20 12.72
N GLY A 265 -1.13 17.85 11.91
CA GLY A 265 -0.99 17.57 10.49
C GLY A 265 -0.16 16.31 10.18
N ILE A 266 -0.07 15.38 11.13
CA ILE A 266 0.72 14.13 10.99
C ILE A 266 -0.16 13.05 10.35
N ASN A 267 0.27 12.56 9.18
CA ASN A 267 -0.41 11.50 8.44
C ASN A 267 0.53 10.30 8.19
N PRO A 268 0.31 9.14 8.83
CA PRO A 268 1.08 7.92 8.56
C PRO A 268 0.62 7.23 7.27
N GLY A 269 0.69 7.93 6.14
CA GLY A 269 0.16 7.46 4.86
C GLY A 269 0.87 6.23 4.31
N THR A 270 2.19 6.15 4.45
CA THR A 270 2.95 4.99 3.96
C THR A 270 2.60 3.70 4.72
N SER A 271 2.40 3.80 6.04
CA SER A 271 1.96 2.65 6.85
C SER A 271 0.55 2.19 6.47
N ALA A 272 -0.33 3.12 6.07
CA ALA A 272 -1.65 2.80 5.54
C ALA A 272 -1.56 2.11 4.17
N ASP A 273 -0.73 2.59 3.25
CA ASP A 273 -0.51 1.97 1.94
C ASP A 273 -0.01 0.52 2.07
N LEU A 274 0.95 0.27 2.97
CA LEU A 274 1.46 -1.08 3.28
C LEU A 274 0.38 -1.98 3.87
N ALA A 275 -0.46 -1.46 4.76
CA ALA A 275 -1.58 -2.21 5.31
C ALA A 275 -2.61 -2.58 4.25
N VAL A 276 -2.93 -1.68 3.30
CA VAL A 276 -3.81 -1.99 2.16
C VAL A 276 -3.24 -3.11 1.31
N ALA A 277 -1.94 -3.06 0.97
CA ALA A 277 -1.29 -4.11 0.19
C ALA A 277 -1.30 -5.45 0.93
N THR A 278 -1.07 -5.45 2.24
CA THR A 278 -1.16 -6.64 3.10
C THR A 278 -2.58 -7.21 3.08
N LEU A 279 -3.60 -6.36 3.28
CA LEU A 279 -5.01 -6.81 3.29
C LEU A 279 -5.44 -7.33 1.91
N PHE A 280 -4.95 -6.73 0.83
CA PHE A 280 -5.18 -7.25 -0.52
C PHE A 280 -4.66 -8.70 -0.65
N VAL A 281 -3.43 -8.96 -0.21
CA VAL A 281 -2.86 -10.31 -0.20
C VAL A 281 -3.68 -11.25 0.70
N ALA A 282 -3.96 -10.85 1.91
CA ALA A 282 -4.65 -11.66 2.89
C ALA A 282 -6.09 -12.01 2.45
N LEU A 283 -6.87 -11.05 1.93
CA LEU A 283 -8.21 -11.27 1.40
C LEU A 283 -8.23 -12.21 0.19
N MET A 284 -7.25 -12.08 -0.71
CA MET A 284 -7.14 -12.94 -1.89
C MET A 284 -6.79 -14.38 -1.50
N THR A 285 -5.98 -14.59 -0.47
CA THR A 285 -5.51 -15.91 -0.03
C THR A 285 -6.46 -16.58 0.98
N SER A 286 -7.23 -15.81 1.76
CA SER A 286 -8.18 -16.34 2.77
C SER A 286 -9.42 -17.02 2.14
N SER A 287 -9.80 -16.69 0.91
CA SER A 287 -10.98 -17.24 0.22
C SER A 287 -10.84 -18.72 -0.17
N MET A 288 -9.74 -19.38 0.19
CA MET A 288 -9.46 -20.79 -0.10
C MET A 288 -9.88 -21.74 1.02
N ASN A 289 -10.34 -21.24 2.17
CA ASN A 289 -10.68 -22.05 3.36
C ASN A 289 -12.18 -22.06 3.68
N ALA A 290 -13.05 -21.71 2.72
CA ALA A 290 -14.51 -21.77 2.87
C ALA A 290 -15.13 -22.87 1.97
#